data_cf267fcc8bebd4bebcccfe58d0bc48d9
#
_entry.id   cf267fcc8bebd4bebcccfe58d0bc48d9
#
_cell.length_a   1.000
_cell.length_b   1.000
_cell.length_c   1.000
_cell.angle_alpha   90.00
_cell.angle_beta   90.00
_cell.angle_gamma   90.00
#
_symmetry.space_group_name_H-M   'P 1'
#
loop_
_entity.id
_entity.type
_entity.pdbx_description
1 polymer ?
#
loop_
_entity_poly.entity_id
_entity_poly.type
_entity_poly.pdbx_seq_one_letter_code
_entity_poly.pdbx_strand_id
1 'polypeptide(L)'
;GSFLETDLSKEVEMIHVNIRAMHFLMKQMLCQMEKQGEGSILNVASFAGLLPAGPYMATYYATKSYVTSLTRAVALELKEKKSNVYVGALCPGPVDTEFNKVANVEFAIPSITPTYCASYAIRKMEKRKIVIVPKNKMKVLAFISRVLPQSLVIRMTARQQKKKRNW
;
A
#
# COMPACT_ATOMS: atom_id res chain seq x y z
N GLY A 1 12.97 8.56 9.47
CA GLY A 1 13.57 8.98 10.73
C GLY A 1 12.79 8.52 11.94
N SER A 2 13.33 8.76 13.13
CA SER A 2 12.57 8.60 14.37
C SER A 2 11.35 9.51 14.36
N PHE A 3 10.21 9.04 14.84
CA PHE A 3 8.96 9.81 14.82
C PHE A 3 9.07 11.15 15.56
N LEU A 4 9.92 11.21 16.58
CA LEU A 4 10.18 12.45 17.34
C LEU A 4 11.05 13.47 16.57
N GLU A 5 11.72 13.04 15.50
CA GLU A 5 12.68 13.86 14.73
C GLU A 5 12.19 14.19 13.34
N THR A 6 11.09 13.58 12.90
CA THR A 6 10.50 13.83 11.57
C THR A 6 9.74 15.15 11.56
N ASP A 7 9.73 15.81 10.41
CA ASP A 7 9.03 17.07 10.20
C ASP A 7 7.51 16.85 10.15
N LEU A 8 6.80 17.44 11.11
CA LEU A 8 5.35 17.34 11.22
C LEU A 8 4.62 17.82 9.96
N SER A 9 5.12 18.87 9.29
CA SER A 9 4.47 19.41 8.08
C SER A 9 4.48 18.38 6.95
N LYS A 10 5.61 17.67 6.76
CA LYS A 10 5.73 16.60 5.78
C LYS A 10 4.87 15.39 6.10
N GLU A 11 4.72 15.07 7.38
CA GLU A 11 3.83 13.98 7.80
C GLU A 11 2.37 14.33 7.55
N VAL A 12 1.95 15.54 7.87
CA VAL A 12 0.59 16.05 7.61
C VAL A 12 0.30 16.07 6.11
N GLU A 13 1.25 16.54 5.28
CA GLU A 13 1.13 16.50 3.82
C GLU A 13 0.96 15.06 3.31
N MET A 14 1.76 14.10 3.81
CA MET A 14 1.64 12.69 3.48
C MET A 14 0.26 12.13 3.85
N ILE A 15 -0.28 12.49 5.01
CA ILE A 15 -1.63 12.10 5.44
C ILE A 15 -2.68 12.70 4.51
N HIS A 16 -2.56 13.98 4.16
CA HIS A 16 -3.49 14.65 3.24
C HIS A 16 -3.51 13.95 1.87
N VAL A 17 -2.35 13.64 1.29
CA VAL A 17 -2.25 12.98 -0.02
C VAL A 17 -2.68 11.52 0.06
N ASN A 18 -2.09 10.74 0.97
CA ASN A 18 -2.28 9.29 0.99
C ASN A 18 -3.62 8.85 1.60
N ILE A 19 -4.20 9.65 2.49
CA ILE A 19 -5.46 9.31 3.17
C ILE A 19 -6.58 10.21 2.67
N ARG A 20 -6.53 11.52 2.96
CA ARG A 20 -7.66 12.42 2.73
C ARG A 20 -8.05 12.50 1.27
N ALA A 21 -7.11 12.79 0.38
CA ALA A 21 -7.38 12.91 -1.06
C ALA A 21 -7.83 11.57 -1.65
N MET A 22 -7.12 10.48 -1.33
CA MET A 22 -7.48 9.13 -1.81
C MET A 22 -8.88 8.73 -1.33
N HIS A 23 -9.21 8.92 -0.04
CA HIS A 23 -10.52 8.58 0.52
C HIS A 23 -11.63 9.36 -0.17
N PHE A 24 -11.46 10.67 -0.31
CA PHE A 24 -12.43 11.55 -0.95
C PHE A 24 -12.69 11.12 -2.40
N LEU A 25 -11.63 10.98 -3.19
CA LEU A 25 -11.73 10.58 -4.59
C LEU A 25 -12.37 9.19 -4.73
N MET A 26 -11.92 8.21 -3.93
CA MET A 26 -12.49 6.88 -3.95
C MET A 26 -13.99 6.90 -3.65
N LYS A 27 -14.43 7.64 -2.62
CA LYS A 27 -15.84 7.74 -2.26
C LYS A 27 -16.68 8.35 -3.38
N GLN A 28 -16.24 9.47 -3.95
CA GLN A 28 -16.95 10.17 -5.03
C GLN A 28 -17.04 9.29 -6.29
N MET A 29 -15.92 8.71 -6.71
CA MET A 29 -15.87 7.88 -7.90
C MET A 29 -16.71 6.61 -7.76
N LEU A 30 -16.70 5.95 -6.58
CA LEU A 30 -17.52 4.78 -6.33
C LEU A 30 -19.02 5.10 -6.40
N CYS A 31 -19.47 6.22 -5.80
CA CYS A 31 -20.85 6.64 -5.88
C CYS A 31 -21.31 6.88 -7.34
N GLN A 32 -20.42 7.41 -8.17
CA GLN A 32 -20.70 7.61 -9.59
C GLN A 32 -20.73 6.29 -10.36
N MET A 33 -19.72 5.41 -10.15
CA MET A 33 -19.61 4.11 -10.81
C MET A 33 -20.77 3.18 -10.45
N GLU A 34 -21.25 3.20 -9.20
CA GLU A 34 -22.44 2.45 -8.79
C GLU A 34 -23.69 2.91 -9.54
N LYS A 35 -23.86 4.22 -9.78
CA LYS A 35 -24.97 4.76 -10.57
C LYS A 35 -24.86 4.37 -12.06
N GLN A 36 -23.62 4.25 -12.58
CA GLN A 36 -23.35 3.83 -13.96
C GLN A 36 -23.48 2.31 -14.14
N GLY A 37 -23.47 1.54 -13.04
CA GLY A 37 -23.53 0.08 -13.06
C GLY A 37 -22.20 -0.62 -13.32
N GLU A 38 -21.09 0.13 -13.57
CA GLU A 38 -19.76 -0.42 -13.81
C GLU A 38 -18.65 0.57 -13.47
N GLY A 39 -17.45 0.06 -13.26
CA GLY A 39 -16.27 0.87 -13.00
C GLY A 39 -15.15 0.09 -12.32
N SER A 40 -13.97 0.68 -12.28
CA SER A 40 -12.81 0.07 -11.64
C SER A 40 -11.91 1.10 -10.98
N ILE A 41 -11.58 0.87 -9.72
CA ILE A 41 -10.61 1.65 -8.96
C ILE A 41 -9.47 0.76 -8.49
N LEU A 42 -8.23 1.18 -8.78
CA LEU A 42 -7.03 0.56 -8.25
C LEU A 42 -6.28 1.55 -7.36
N ASN A 43 -6.39 1.39 -6.06
CA ASN A 43 -5.67 2.22 -5.09
C ASN A 43 -4.21 1.79 -4.99
N VAL A 44 -3.29 2.75 -5.13
CA VAL A 44 -1.85 2.49 -4.98
C VAL A 44 -1.45 2.56 -3.51
N ALA A 45 -1.44 1.40 -2.87
CA ALA A 45 -0.96 1.21 -1.51
C ALA A 45 0.56 0.96 -1.49
N SER A 46 1.02 -0.02 -0.74
CA SER A 46 2.40 -0.48 -0.64
C SER A 46 2.43 -1.83 0.08
N PHE A 47 3.52 -2.57 -0.06
CA PHE A 47 3.82 -3.70 0.81
C PHE A 47 3.85 -3.30 2.30
N ALA A 48 4.27 -2.06 2.60
CA ALA A 48 4.20 -1.47 3.94
C ALA A 48 2.79 -1.53 4.55
N GLY A 49 1.74 -1.38 3.74
CA GLY A 49 0.35 -1.50 4.19
C GLY A 49 -0.13 -2.92 4.48
N LEU A 50 0.71 -3.93 4.28
CA LEU A 50 0.43 -5.33 4.62
C LEU A 50 1.15 -5.77 5.90
N LEU A 51 2.04 -4.94 6.44
CA LEU A 51 2.82 -5.19 7.65
C LEU A 51 2.17 -4.50 8.87
N PRO A 52 2.37 -5.02 10.08
CA PRO A 52 1.71 -4.49 11.28
C PRO A 52 2.15 -3.07 11.63
N ALA A 53 3.43 -2.74 11.45
CA ALA A 53 4.00 -1.40 11.64
C ALA A 53 5.39 -1.27 11.02
N GLY A 54 5.84 -0.02 10.81
CA GLY A 54 7.18 0.29 10.32
C GLY A 54 7.88 1.38 11.13
N PRO A 55 8.60 1.02 12.21
CA PRO A 55 9.41 2.00 12.93
C PRO A 55 10.35 2.75 11.98
N TYR A 56 10.62 4.02 12.26
CA TYR A 56 11.39 4.95 11.41
C TYR A 56 10.74 5.35 10.07
N MET A 57 9.52 4.84 9.82
CA MET A 57 8.62 5.24 8.73
C MET A 57 7.15 5.12 9.19
N ALA A 58 6.87 5.47 10.43
CA ALA A 58 5.61 5.20 11.11
C ALA A 58 4.40 5.75 10.32
N THR A 59 4.41 7.03 10.00
CA THR A 59 3.34 7.71 9.26
C THR A 59 3.10 7.08 7.88
N TYR A 60 4.17 6.76 7.14
CA TYR A 60 4.05 6.11 5.84
C TYR A 60 3.36 4.74 5.94
N TYR A 61 3.81 3.87 6.87
CA TYR A 61 3.19 2.56 7.07
C TYR A 61 1.72 2.69 7.48
N ALA A 62 1.42 3.60 8.40
CA ALA A 62 0.05 3.87 8.84
C ALA A 62 -0.84 4.33 7.68
N THR A 63 -0.38 5.27 6.85
CA THR A 63 -1.16 5.73 5.68
C THR A 63 -1.40 4.62 4.66
N LYS A 64 -0.40 3.77 4.39
CA LYS A 64 -0.55 2.65 3.44
C LYS A 64 -1.38 1.50 3.99
N SER A 65 -1.39 1.29 5.32
CA SER A 65 -2.31 0.37 5.99
C SER A 65 -3.75 0.87 5.89
N TYR A 66 -3.99 2.16 6.09
CA TYR A 66 -5.30 2.78 5.87
C TYR A 66 -5.84 2.47 4.47
N VAL A 67 -5.06 2.76 3.43
CA VAL A 67 -5.44 2.50 2.02
C VAL A 67 -5.80 1.03 1.81
N THR A 68 -4.96 0.13 2.30
CA THR A 68 -5.14 -1.32 2.12
C THR A 68 -6.38 -1.83 2.86
N SER A 69 -6.58 -1.38 4.10
CA SER A 69 -7.70 -1.80 4.94
C SER A 69 -9.03 -1.29 4.38
N LEU A 70 -9.12 0.01 4.08
CA LEU A 70 -10.31 0.61 3.47
C LEU A 70 -10.69 -0.08 2.16
N THR A 71 -9.72 -0.28 1.26
CA THR A 71 -9.96 -0.94 -0.03
C THR A 71 -10.53 -2.35 0.15
N ARG A 72 -10.00 -3.13 1.09
CA ARG A 72 -10.48 -4.50 1.36
C ARG A 72 -11.90 -4.53 1.91
N ALA A 73 -12.23 -3.61 2.83
CA ALA A 73 -13.57 -3.50 3.40
C ALA A 73 -14.58 -3.15 2.31
N VAL A 74 -14.33 -2.09 1.56
CA VAL A 74 -15.22 -1.63 0.48
C VAL A 74 -15.36 -2.68 -0.63
N ALA A 75 -14.29 -3.39 -0.98
CA ALA A 75 -14.37 -4.47 -1.98
C ALA A 75 -15.29 -5.63 -1.52
N LEU A 76 -15.34 -5.92 -0.23
CA LEU A 76 -16.27 -6.92 0.32
C LEU A 76 -17.71 -6.40 0.27
N GLU A 77 -17.95 -5.15 0.68
CA GLU A 77 -19.29 -4.52 0.62
C GLU A 77 -19.86 -4.52 -0.81
N LEU A 78 -19.04 -4.16 -1.80
CA LEU A 78 -19.44 -4.22 -3.22
C LEU A 78 -19.76 -5.65 -3.68
N LYS A 79 -18.97 -6.62 -3.23
CA LYS A 79 -19.22 -8.04 -3.55
C LYS A 79 -20.55 -8.53 -2.95
N GLU A 80 -20.85 -8.17 -1.70
CA GLU A 80 -22.12 -8.54 -1.03
C GLU A 80 -23.32 -7.91 -1.72
N LYS A 81 -23.19 -6.69 -2.25
CA LYS A 81 -24.18 -6.02 -3.09
C LYS A 81 -24.28 -6.58 -4.51
N LYS A 82 -23.44 -7.54 -4.90
CA LYS A 82 -23.32 -8.06 -6.27
C LYS A 82 -23.02 -6.96 -7.30
N SER A 83 -22.30 -5.92 -6.89
CA SER A 83 -21.92 -4.82 -7.76
C SER A 83 -20.93 -5.26 -8.85
N ASN A 84 -21.08 -4.69 -10.03
CA ASN A 84 -20.11 -4.85 -11.13
C ASN A 84 -18.88 -3.94 -10.94
N VAL A 85 -18.92 -2.98 -10.01
CA VAL A 85 -17.80 -2.11 -9.73
C VAL A 85 -16.68 -2.89 -9.05
N TYR A 86 -15.44 -2.64 -9.48
CA TYR A 86 -14.25 -3.24 -8.90
C TYR A 86 -13.46 -2.23 -8.09
N VAL A 87 -12.96 -2.67 -6.94
CA VAL A 87 -11.98 -1.94 -6.13
C VAL A 87 -10.86 -2.87 -5.70
N GLY A 88 -9.61 -2.45 -5.92
CA GLY A 88 -8.43 -3.20 -5.53
C GLY A 88 -7.31 -2.32 -4.97
N ALA A 89 -6.39 -2.94 -4.23
CA ALA A 89 -5.19 -2.32 -3.70
C ALA A 89 -3.94 -2.93 -4.33
N LEU A 90 -3.13 -2.12 -4.98
CA LEU A 90 -1.81 -2.49 -5.43
C LEU A 90 -0.82 -2.29 -4.27
N CYS A 91 -0.21 -3.37 -3.82
CA CYS A 91 0.73 -3.40 -2.69
C CYS A 91 2.13 -3.83 -3.18
N PRO A 92 2.84 -2.98 -3.93
CA PRO A 92 4.15 -3.32 -4.44
C PRO A 92 5.20 -3.28 -3.32
N GLY A 93 6.23 -4.12 -3.47
CA GLY A 93 7.52 -3.90 -2.83
C GLY A 93 8.28 -2.76 -3.51
N PRO A 94 9.61 -2.74 -3.43
CA PRO A 94 10.43 -1.73 -4.11
C PRO A 94 10.18 -1.71 -5.62
N VAL A 95 9.88 -0.53 -6.14
CA VAL A 95 9.74 -0.23 -7.58
C VAL A 95 10.78 0.84 -7.92
N ASP A 96 11.48 0.68 -9.02
CA ASP A 96 12.48 1.66 -9.46
C ASP A 96 11.80 2.89 -10.04
N THR A 97 11.58 3.89 -9.19
CA THR A 97 10.90 5.15 -9.50
C THR A 97 11.58 6.31 -8.77
N GLU A 98 11.25 7.53 -9.15
CA GLU A 98 11.71 8.74 -8.46
C GLU A 98 11.29 8.80 -6.99
N PHE A 99 10.26 8.07 -6.60
CA PHE A 99 9.84 7.96 -5.19
C PHE A 99 11.01 7.57 -4.28
N ASN A 100 11.91 6.69 -4.73
CA ASN A 100 13.07 6.26 -3.96
C ASN A 100 14.00 7.44 -3.63
N LYS A 101 14.17 8.35 -4.59
CA LYS A 101 14.97 9.57 -4.41
C LYS A 101 14.28 10.56 -3.46
N VAL A 102 12.98 10.82 -3.69
CA VAL A 102 12.18 11.75 -2.85
C VAL A 102 12.07 11.27 -1.41
N ALA A 103 11.85 9.96 -1.21
CA ALA A 103 11.77 9.36 0.12
C ALA A 103 13.15 9.12 0.77
N ASN A 104 14.25 9.38 0.04
CA ASN A 104 15.63 9.10 0.46
C ASN A 104 15.79 7.68 1.03
N VAL A 105 15.34 6.68 0.27
CA VAL A 105 15.30 5.28 0.71
C VAL A 105 16.07 4.40 -0.26
N GLU A 106 17.07 3.68 0.25
CA GLU A 106 17.70 2.57 -0.44
C GLU A 106 17.05 1.25 -0.02
N PHE A 107 16.70 0.41 -0.98
CA PHE A 107 16.06 -0.86 -0.69
C PHE A 107 17.08 -2.01 -0.70
N ALA A 108 17.09 -2.80 0.38
CA ALA A 108 17.90 -4.03 0.45
C ALA A 108 17.39 -5.16 -0.47
N ILE A 109 16.16 -5.03 -1.00
CA ILE A 109 15.54 -5.99 -1.92
C ILE A 109 15.56 -5.40 -3.32
N PRO A 110 15.97 -6.15 -4.36
CA PRO A 110 15.97 -5.66 -5.73
C PRO A 110 14.60 -5.13 -6.15
N SER A 111 14.59 -3.92 -6.67
CA SER A 111 13.39 -3.26 -7.21
C SER A 111 12.88 -4.00 -8.45
N ILE A 112 11.61 -3.80 -8.76
CA ILE A 112 11.01 -4.18 -10.04
C ILE A 112 10.86 -2.92 -10.91
N THR A 113 10.79 -3.10 -12.23
CA THR A 113 10.55 -1.97 -13.14
C THR A 113 9.12 -1.46 -13.01
N PRO A 114 8.88 -0.14 -13.21
CA PRO A 114 7.53 0.43 -13.23
C PRO A 114 6.61 -0.26 -14.25
N THR A 115 7.12 -0.54 -15.44
CA THR A 115 6.38 -1.23 -16.50
C THR A 115 5.91 -2.61 -16.07
N TYR A 116 6.78 -3.42 -15.45
CA TYR A 116 6.39 -4.73 -14.91
C TYR A 116 5.33 -4.59 -13.83
N CYS A 117 5.49 -3.62 -12.90
CA CYS A 117 4.54 -3.38 -11.82
C CYS A 117 3.16 -3.04 -12.37
N ALA A 118 3.08 -2.09 -13.31
CA ALA A 118 1.84 -1.64 -13.92
C ALA A 118 1.15 -2.78 -14.72
N SER A 119 1.87 -3.45 -15.61
CA SER A 119 1.33 -4.56 -16.41
C SER A 119 0.82 -5.71 -15.54
N TYR A 120 1.55 -6.02 -14.46
CA TYR A 120 1.11 -7.03 -13.49
C TYR A 120 -0.16 -6.61 -12.77
N ALA A 121 -0.25 -5.34 -12.36
CA ALA A 121 -1.39 -4.78 -11.66
C ALA A 121 -2.65 -4.84 -12.51
N ILE A 122 -2.59 -4.40 -13.78
CA ILE A 122 -3.71 -4.41 -14.71
C ILE A 122 -4.22 -5.84 -14.93
N ARG A 123 -3.34 -6.80 -15.25
CA ARG A 123 -3.73 -8.21 -15.42
C ARG A 123 -4.38 -8.84 -14.18
N LYS A 124 -4.04 -8.37 -12.97
CA LYS A 124 -4.66 -8.85 -11.72
C LYS A 124 -5.96 -8.11 -11.42
N MET A 125 -6.07 -6.86 -11.80
CA MET A 125 -7.28 -6.06 -11.77
C MET A 125 -8.37 -6.69 -12.67
N GLU A 126 -8.04 -7.05 -13.90
CA GLU A 126 -8.93 -7.77 -14.82
C GLU A 126 -9.45 -9.09 -14.23
N LYS A 127 -8.63 -9.78 -13.43
CA LYS A 127 -9.02 -10.96 -12.66
C LYS A 127 -9.70 -10.63 -11.32
N ARG A 128 -10.07 -9.39 -11.11
CA ARG A 128 -10.77 -8.85 -9.91
C ARG A 128 -10.08 -9.22 -8.59
N LYS A 129 -8.72 -9.25 -8.57
CA LYS A 129 -7.96 -9.52 -7.34
C LYS A 129 -7.94 -8.28 -6.44
N ILE A 130 -8.46 -8.40 -5.22
CA ILE A 130 -8.60 -7.26 -4.28
C ILE A 130 -7.22 -6.76 -3.79
N VAL A 131 -6.30 -7.66 -3.46
CA VAL A 131 -4.94 -7.30 -3.04
C VAL A 131 -3.95 -7.82 -4.07
N ILE A 132 -3.20 -6.91 -4.67
CA ILE A 132 -2.26 -7.21 -5.75
C ILE A 132 -0.83 -6.97 -5.26
N VAL A 133 -0.05 -8.06 -5.17
CA VAL A 133 1.38 -8.03 -4.80
C VAL A 133 2.19 -8.54 -5.98
N PRO A 134 2.98 -7.70 -6.67
CA PRO A 134 3.62 -8.06 -7.95
C PRO A 134 4.67 -9.17 -7.88
N LYS A 135 5.34 -9.38 -6.75
CA LYS A 135 6.45 -10.34 -6.62
C LYS A 135 6.07 -11.50 -5.70
N ASN A 136 6.32 -12.75 -6.11
CA ASN A 136 5.96 -13.94 -5.30
C ASN A 136 6.69 -13.95 -3.94
N LYS A 137 7.97 -13.56 -3.90
CA LYS A 137 8.70 -13.42 -2.62
C LYS A 137 7.98 -12.47 -1.64
N MET A 138 7.42 -11.36 -2.15
CA MET A 138 6.68 -10.41 -1.33
C MET A 138 5.34 -11.00 -0.83
N LYS A 139 4.69 -11.85 -1.63
CA LYS A 139 3.46 -12.56 -1.17
C LYS A 139 3.77 -13.51 -0.01
N VAL A 140 4.88 -14.25 -0.12
CA VAL A 140 5.32 -15.16 0.94
C VAL A 140 5.65 -14.36 2.21
N LEU A 141 6.38 -13.25 2.11
CA LEU A 141 6.67 -12.37 3.23
C LEU A 141 5.39 -11.79 3.85
N ALA A 142 4.42 -11.37 3.04
CA ALA A 142 3.12 -10.90 3.53
C ALA A 142 2.34 -12.00 4.27
N PHE A 143 2.43 -13.24 3.81
CA PHE A 143 1.80 -14.37 4.49
C PHE A 143 2.51 -14.66 5.82
N ILE A 144 3.82 -14.77 5.82
CA ILE A 144 4.62 -15.01 7.03
C ILE A 144 4.37 -13.91 8.08
N SER A 145 4.29 -12.63 7.67
CA SER A 145 4.04 -11.53 8.60
C SER A 145 2.68 -11.59 9.30
N ARG A 146 1.73 -12.36 8.78
CA ARG A 146 0.41 -12.57 9.40
C ARG A 146 0.41 -13.70 10.43
N VAL A 147 1.33 -14.65 10.28
CA VAL A 147 1.40 -15.84 11.15
C VAL A 147 2.35 -15.59 12.33
N LEU A 148 3.39 -14.80 12.11
CA LEU A 148 4.36 -14.45 13.16
C LEU A 148 3.77 -13.48 14.19
N PRO A 149 4.23 -13.52 15.45
CA PRO A 149 3.89 -12.50 16.45
C PRO A 149 4.21 -11.10 15.93
N GLN A 150 3.26 -10.18 16.03
CA GLN A 150 3.41 -8.81 15.50
C GLN A 150 4.66 -8.09 16.05
N SER A 151 4.97 -8.28 17.34
CA SER A 151 6.15 -7.70 17.97
C SER A 151 7.46 -8.13 17.29
N LEU A 152 7.54 -9.39 16.84
CA LEU A 152 8.70 -9.89 16.11
C LEU A 152 8.79 -9.25 14.72
N VAL A 153 7.68 -9.19 13.99
CA VAL A 153 7.63 -8.56 12.66
C VAL A 153 8.03 -7.09 12.75
N ILE A 154 7.52 -6.35 13.74
CA ILE A 154 7.84 -4.93 13.97
C ILE A 154 9.35 -4.76 14.26
N ARG A 155 9.94 -5.62 15.11
CA ARG A 155 11.40 -5.58 15.37
C ARG A 155 12.23 -5.86 14.10
N MET A 156 11.81 -6.83 13.29
CA MET A 156 12.47 -7.14 12.00
C MET A 156 12.38 -5.94 11.05
N THR A 157 11.19 -5.33 10.95
CA THR A 157 10.98 -4.14 10.13
C THR A 157 11.85 -2.97 10.61
N ALA A 158 11.92 -2.73 11.93
CA ALA A 158 12.79 -1.71 12.51
C ALA A 158 14.26 -1.90 12.13
N ARG A 159 14.77 -3.13 12.27
CA ARG A 159 16.16 -3.46 11.89
C ARG A 159 16.41 -3.22 10.39
N GLN A 160 15.43 -3.56 9.54
CA GLN A 160 15.53 -3.32 8.10
C GLN A 160 15.54 -1.82 7.77
N GLN A 161 14.73 -1.01 8.44
CA GLN A 161 14.69 0.44 8.20
C GLN A 161 15.98 1.13 8.66
N LYS A 162 16.56 0.71 9.80
CA LYS A 162 17.86 1.21 10.25
C LYS A 162 18.98 0.95 9.25
N LYS A 163 19.05 -0.28 8.69
CA LYS A 163 20.07 -0.63 7.68
C LYS A 163 19.97 0.21 6.40
N LYS A 164 18.77 0.70 6.04
CA LYS A 164 18.57 1.51 4.83
C LYS A 164 19.14 2.93 4.93
N ARG A 165 19.42 3.40 6.12
CA ARG A 165 19.86 4.79 6.39
C ARG A 165 21.21 4.87 7.10
N ASN A 166 21.95 3.75 7.23
CA ASN A 166 23.21 3.70 7.96
C ASN A 166 23.11 4.26 9.40
N TRP A 167 22.01 3.95 10.12
CA TRP A 167 21.76 4.37 11.50
C TRP A 167 22.16 3.25 12.47
#